data_569c6cda1eb1ac97c64398eee9289eef
#
_entry.id   569c6cda1eb1ac97c64398eee9289eef
#
_cell.length_a   1.000
_cell.length_b   1.000
_cell.length_c   1.000
_cell.angle_alpha   90.00
_cell.angle_beta   90.00
_cell.angle_gamma   90.00
#
_symmetry.space_group_name_H-M   'P 1'
#
loop_
_entity.id
_entity.type
_entity.pdbx_description
1 polymer ?
#
loop_
_entity_poly.entity_id
_entity_poly.type
_entity_poly.pdbx_seq_one_letter_code
_entity_poly.pdbx_strand_id
1 'polypeptide(L)'
;MKILVAVPTYENIYPDTFKSIYEMETGGHEVSFDFFRGYDVANARNQIGQAVLERGFDCVLMIDNDEVVPKDCLLNLLETMEGENSMVVGYCLSRPTGAANATGRTTVFKFAGKDYVAADAYTGAELKDLRDRGIIKMQIRGSGLGCALIHRSVFERMSYPWFKWILYENKSQLSEDLYFCEKFRELGDPVFVDTRVACGHMMRHMDWPYKEE
;
A
#
# COMPACT_ATOMS: atom_id res chain seq x y z
N MET A 1 -16.76 4.76 -12.08
CA MET A 1 -16.08 5.53 -11.02
C MET A 1 -14.97 6.33 -11.67
N LYS A 2 -14.64 7.46 -11.09
CA LYS A 2 -13.49 8.29 -11.46
C LYS A 2 -12.33 7.98 -10.51
N ILE A 3 -11.28 7.36 -11.01
CA ILE A 3 -10.19 6.81 -10.18
C ILE A 3 -8.87 7.51 -10.52
N LEU A 4 -8.16 7.95 -9.48
CA LEU A 4 -6.81 8.46 -9.60
C LEU A 4 -5.82 7.31 -9.35
N VAL A 5 -4.96 6.98 -10.31
CA VAL A 5 -3.76 6.19 -10.06
C VAL A 5 -2.64 7.17 -9.73
N ALA A 6 -2.18 7.15 -8.48
CA ALA A 6 -1.25 8.12 -7.93
C ALA A 6 0.06 7.45 -7.50
N VAL A 7 1.17 7.96 -8.03
CA VAL A 7 2.51 7.48 -7.68
C VAL A 7 3.23 8.52 -6.84
N PRO A 8 3.39 8.27 -5.51
CA PRO A 8 4.27 9.10 -4.70
C PRO A 8 5.72 8.83 -5.13
N THR A 9 6.45 9.88 -5.49
CA THR A 9 7.83 9.76 -5.94
C THR A 9 8.64 10.97 -5.52
N TYR A 10 9.95 10.78 -5.37
CA TYR A 10 10.90 11.87 -5.18
C TYR A 10 11.48 12.32 -6.51
N GLU A 11 12.01 11.40 -7.30
CA GLU A 11 12.67 11.72 -8.57
C GLU A 11 12.24 10.81 -9.72
N ASN A 12 12.09 9.49 -9.48
CA ASN A 12 11.99 8.48 -10.51
C ASN A 12 10.86 7.49 -10.24
N ILE A 13 10.44 6.83 -11.30
CA ILE A 13 9.67 5.58 -11.28
C ILE A 13 10.49 4.50 -11.99
N TYR A 14 10.45 3.26 -11.48
CA TYR A 14 11.07 2.13 -12.18
C TYR A 14 10.30 1.83 -13.47
N PRO A 15 11.01 1.51 -14.57
CA PRO A 15 10.36 1.20 -15.85
C PRO A 15 9.32 0.06 -15.74
N ASP A 16 9.62 -0.98 -14.95
CA ASP A 16 8.71 -2.12 -14.77
C ASP A 16 7.46 -1.72 -13.97
N THR A 17 7.60 -0.82 -12.98
CA THR A 17 6.46 -0.24 -12.26
C THR A 17 5.58 0.55 -13.23
N PHE A 18 6.16 1.46 -14.01
CA PHE A 18 5.41 2.23 -15.00
C PHE A 18 4.71 1.33 -16.01
N LYS A 19 5.42 0.31 -16.52
CA LYS A 19 4.85 -0.66 -17.46
C LYS A 19 3.66 -1.41 -16.85
N SER A 20 3.77 -1.87 -15.60
CA SER A 20 2.68 -2.58 -14.93
C SER A 20 1.43 -1.72 -14.75
N ILE A 21 1.61 -0.42 -14.45
CA ILE A 21 0.51 0.55 -14.36
C ILE A 21 -0.12 0.79 -15.74
N TYR A 22 0.70 0.92 -16.79
CA TYR A 22 0.23 1.14 -18.15
C TYR A 22 -0.57 -0.06 -18.70
N GLU A 23 -0.18 -1.28 -18.35
CA GLU A 23 -0.82 -2.52 -18.77
C GLU A 23 -2.00 -2.94 -17.87
N MET A 24 -2.27 -2.21 -16.78
CA MET A 24 -3.30 -2.55 -15.81
C MET A 24 -4.71 -2.44 -16.41
N GLU A 25 -5.54 -3.43 -16.13
CA GLU A 25 -6.93 -3.46 -16.59
C GLU A 25 -7.79 -2.48 -15.79
N THR A 26 -8.51 -1.60 -16.51
CA THR A 26 -9.31 -0.52 -15.88
C THR A 26 -10.80 -0.84 -15.76
N GLY A 27 -11.28 -1.93 -16.39
CA GLY A 27 -12.69 -2.36 -16.31
C GLY A 27 -13.70 -1.33 -16.82
N GLY A 28 -13.28 -0.40 -17.69
CA GLY A 28 -14.15 0.68 -18.19
C GLY A 28 -14.36 1.83 -17.22
N HIS A 29 -13.63 1.88 -16.12
CA HIS A 29 -13.59 3.03 -15.21
C HIS A 29 -12.83 4.21 -15.84
N GLU A 30 -13.19 5.45 -15.47
CA GLU A 30 -12.45 6.65 -15.83
C GLU A 30 -11.19 6.73 -14.96
N VAL A 31 -10.04 6.40 -15.53
CA VAL A 31 -8.77 6.36 -14.81
C VAL A 31 -7.87 7.51 -15.25
N SER A 32 -7.40 8.28 -14.30
CA SER A 32 -6.36 9.30 -14.47
C SER A 32 -5.09 8.86 -13.76
N PHE A 33 -3.93 9.20 -14.32
CA PHE A 33 -2.64 8.89 -13.75
C PHE A 33 -1.87 10.18 -13.43
N ASP A 34 -1.23 10.24 -12.26
CA ASP A 34 -0.42 11.39 -11.86
C ASP A 34 0.73 11.01 -10.91
N PHE A 35 1.80 11.80 -10.95
CA PHE A 35 2.94 11.72 -10.05
C PHE A 35 2.87 12.79 -8.98
N PHE A 36 3.11 12.40 -7.73
CA PHE A 36 3.11 13.32 -6.59
C PHE A 36 4.50 13.40 -5.97
N ARG A 37 5.10 14.58 -6.08
CA ARG A 37 6.44 14.85 -5.54
C ARG A 37 6.32 15.54 -4.20
N GLY A 38 6.94 14.97 -3.18
CA GLY A 38 7.05 15.56 -1.85
C GLY A 38 8.50 15.58 -1.38
N TYR A 39 8.79 16.34 -0.34
CA TYR A 39 10.10 16.29 0.33
C TYR A 39 10.30 14.98 1.09
N ASP A 40 9.21 14.27 1.40
CA ASP A 40 9.18 12.88 1.85
C ASP A 40 7.90 12.19 1.36
N VAL A 41 7.80 10.88 1.58
CA VAL A 41 6.65 10.09 1.14
C VAL A 41 5.35 10.48 1.85
N ALA A 42 5.39 10.87 3.13
CA ALA A 42 4.21 11.31 3.88
C ALA A 42 3.64 12.61 3.27
N ASN A 43 4.52 13.55 2.89
CA ASN A 43 4.11 14.77 2.20
C ASN A 43 3.49 14.47 0.83
N ALA A 44 4.11 13.60 0.03
CA ALA A 44 3.56 13.19 -1.26
C ALA A 44 2.18 12.56 -1.12
N ARG A 45 2.00 11.63 -0.17
CA ARG A 45 0.71 10.97 0.10
C ARG A 45 -0.36 11.94 0.64
N ASN A 46 0.02 12.95 1.42
CA ASN A 46 -0.91 14.02 1.83
C ASN A 46 -1.37 14.85 0.62
N GLN A 47 -0.48 15.16 -0.32
CA GLN A 47 -0.85 15.84 -1.57
C GLN A 47 -1.80 14.97 -2.43
N ILE A 48 -1.61 13.65 -2.46
CA ILE A 48 -2.52 12.72 -3.14
C ILE A 48 -3.93 12.81 -2.53
N GLY A 49 -4.05 12.72 -1.20
CA GLY A 49 -5.35 12.86 -0.52
C GLY A 49 -6.04 14.19 -0.83
N GLN A 50 -5.27 15.28 -0.85
CA GLN A 50 -5.75 16.61 -1.24
C GLN A 50 -6.28 16.62 -2.68
N ALA A 51 -5.51 16.07 -3.63
CA ALA A 51 -5.90 16.01 -5.04
C ALA A 51 -7.17 15.16 -5.26
N VAL A 52 -7.35 14.07 -4.49
CA VAL A 52 -8.58 13.26 -4.52
C VAL A 52 -9.81 14.12 -4.20
N LEU A 53 -9.71 14.92 -3.14
CA LEU A 53 -10.82 15.77 -2.70
C LEU A 53 -11.06 16.95 -3.68
N GLU A 54 -10.02 17.66 -4.08
CA GLU A 54 -10.12 18.86 -4.90
C GLU A 54 -10.53 18.57 -6.35
N ARG A 55 -10.04 17.45 -6.92
CA ARG A 55 -10.30 17.09 -8.33
C ARG A 55 -11.54 16.18 -8.49
N GLY A 56 -12.21 15.81 -7.39
CA GLY A 56 -13.45 15.05 -7.40
C GLY A 56 -13.30 13.61 -7.88
N PHE A 57 -12.22 12.92 -7.48
CA PHE A 57 -12.09 11.47 -7.68
C PHE A 57 -12.93 10.70 -6.67
N ASP A 58 -13.49 9.56 -7.08
CA ASP A 58 -14.22 8.65 -6.20
C ASP A 58 -13.26 7.81 -5.35
N CYS A 59 -12.15 7.38 -5.96
CA CYS A 59 -11.11 6.59 -5.31
C CYS A 59 -9.72 7.01 -5.77
N VAL A 60 -8.72 6.64 -4.98
CA VAL A 60 -7.33 6.64 -5.40
C VAL A 60 -6.74 5.24 -5.26
N LEU A 61 -6.01 4.81 -6.28
CA LEU A 61 -5.07 3.69 -6.22
C LEU A 61 -3.67 4.27 -6.09
N MET A 62 -3.11 4.20 -4.89
CA MET A 62 -1.71 4.54 -4.65
C MET A 62 -0.82 3.37 -5.05
N ILE A 63 0.23 3.63 -5.82
CA ILE A 63 1.24 2.65 -6.20
C ILE A 63 2.62 3.28 -5.97
N ASP A 64 3.45 2.66 -5.13
CA ASP A 64 4.80 3.16 -4.91
C ASP A 64 5.65 3.03 -6.19
N ASN A 65 6.61 3.92 -6.33
CA ASN A 65 7.41 4.05 -7.55
C ASN A 65 8.33 2.86 -7.86
N ASP A 66 8.39 1.89 -6.96
CA ASP A 66 9.17 0.65 -7.02
C ASP A 66 8.33 -0.63 -6.84
N GLU A 67 7.00 -0.52 -6.95
CA GLU A 67 6.10 -1.68 -6.94
C GLU A 67 5.59 -2.03 -8.33
N VAL A 68 5.60 -3.32 -8.65
CA VAL A 68 5.06 -3.88 -9.91
C VAL A 68 3.74 -4.56 -9.60
N VAL A 69 2.64 -3.99 -10.07
CA VAL A 69 1.30 -4.49 -9.79
C VAL A 69 0.86 -5.55 -10.80
N PRO A 70 0.05 -6.55 -10.40
CA PRO A 70 -0.56 -7.49 -11.34
C PRO A 70 -1.54 -6.77 -12.26
N LYS A 71 -1.73 -7.31 -13.47
CA LYS A 71 -2.55 -6.71 -14.52
C LYS A 71 -4.01 -6.46 -14.10
N ASP A 72 -4.57 -7.35 -13.30
CA ASP A 72 -5.92 -7.32 -12.75
C ASP A 72 -6.01 -6.61 -11.37
N CYS A 73 -4.95 -5.92 -10.97
CA CYS A 73 -4.82 -5.28 -9.65
C CYS A 73 -6.03 -4.40 -9.30
N LEU A 74 -6.33 -3.42 -10.15
CA LEU A 74 -7.43 -2.47 -9.90
C LEU A 74 -8.77 -3.19 -9.78
N LEU A 75 -9.05 -4.16 -10.66
CA LEU A 75 -10.32 -4.88 -10.68
C LEU A 75 -10.51 -5.73 -9.42
N ASN A 76 -9.46 -6.43 -8.99
CA ASN A 76 -9.47 -7.23 -7.77
C ASN A 76 -9.68 -6.35 -6.52
N LEU A 77 -8.99 -5.22 -6.42
CA LEU A 77 -9.15 -4.31 -5.29
C LEU A 77 -10.56 -3.69 -5.26
N LEU A 78 -11.13 -3.32 -6.41
CA LEU A 78 -12.50 -2.81 -6.52
C LEU A 78 -13.54 -3.85 -6.14
N GLU A 79 -13.36 -5.10 -6.55
CA GLU A 79 -14.26 -6.21 -6.17
C GLU A 79 -14.23 -6.46 -4.65
N THR A 80 -13.05 -6.34 -4.03
CA THR A 80 -12.88 -6.53 -2.59
C THR A 80 -13.37 -5.32 -1.77
N MET A 81 -13.42 -4.12 -2.38
CA MET A 81 -13.86 -2.89 -1.71
C MET A 81 -15.35 -2.92 -1.41
N GLU A 82 -15.71 -2.71 -0.13
CA GLU A 82 -17.12 -2.68 0.33
C GLU A 82 -17.70 -1.26 0.29
N GLY A 83 -17.87 -0.70 -0.92
CA GLY A 83 -18.48 0.61 -1.08
C GLY A 83 -17.71 1.77 -0.45
N GLU A 84 -18.43 2.78 0.02
CA GLU A 84 -17.86 3.95 0.69
C GLU A 84 -17.20 3.58 2.02
N ASN A 85 -16.27 4.43 2.48
CA ASN A 85 -15.53 4.24 3.73
C ASN A 85 -14.64 2.99 3.75
N SER A 86 -14.10 2.61 2.61
CA SER A 86 -13.31 1.39 2.47
C SER A 86 -11.88 1.67 2.03
N MET A 87 -10.98 0.84 2.55
CA MET A 87 -9.58 0.77 2.13
C MET A 87 -9.19 -0.68 1.95
N VAL A 88 -8.65 -1.00 0.77
CA VAL A 88 -8.17 -2.34 0.42
C VAL A 88 -6.75 -2.23 -0.10
N VAL A 89 -5.86 -3.10 0.36
CA VAL A 89 -4.46 -3.12 -0.05
C VAL A 89 -4.10 -4.40 -0.78
N GLY A 90 -3.16 -4.28 -1.71
CA GLY A 90 -2.32 -5.36 -2.15
C GLY A 90 -1.16 -5.57 -1.17
N TYR A 91 -0.23 -6.45 -1.50
CA TYR A 91 0.94 -6.70 -0.68
C TYR A 91 2.18 -7.01 -1.52
N CYS A 92 3.33 -6.66 -0.98
CA CYS A 92 4.63 -7.07 -1.50
C CYS A 92 5.49 -7.67 -0.37
N LEU A 93 6.63 -8.22 -0.73
CA LEU A 93 7.64 -8.62 0.24
C LEU A 93 8.33 -7.39 0.81
N SER A 94 8.42 -7.32 2.13
CA SER A 94 9.19 -6.27 2.82
C SER A 94 10.65 -6.34 2.43
N ARG A 95 11.30 -5.17 2.36
CA ARG A 95 12.75 -5.12 2.15
C ARG A 95 13.45 -5.83 3.29
N PRO A 96 14.46 -6.64 2.99
CA PRO A 96 15.26 -7.27 4.03
C PRO A 96 15.98 -6.22 4.87
N THR A 97 15.86 -6.29 6.19
CA THR A 97 16.60 -5.45 7.13
C THR A 97 17.49 -6.34 8.00
N GLY A 98 18.80 -6.34 7.77
CA GLY A 98 19.77 -7.10 8.58
C GLY A 98 19.70 -8.64 8.42
N ALA A 99 20.27 -9.39 9.35
CA ALA A 99 20.38 -10.86 9.30
C ALA A 99 19.04 -11.63 9.43
N ALA A 100 17.94 -10.96 9.77
CA ALA A 100 16.59 -11.55 9.82
C ALA A 100 15.94 -11.72 8.43
N ASN A 101 16.68 -11.58 7.39
CA ASN A 101 16.29 -11.27 6.01
C ASN A 101 15.67 -12.41 5.21
N ALA A 102 15.72 -13.63 5.71
CA ALA A 102 15.32 -14.82 4.94
C ALA A 102 13.84 -15.19 5.12
N THR A 103 13.03 -14.35 5.76
CA THR A 103 11.71 -14.80 6.24
C THR A 103 10.56 -14.63 5.25
N GLY A 104 10.77 -14.02 4.07
CA GLY A 104 9.69 -13.78 3.11
C GLY A 104 8.51 -13.01 3.72
N ARG A 105 8.79 -12.10 4.67
CA ARG A 105 7.76 -11.25 5.30
C ARG A 105 7.19 -10.27 4.29
N THR A 106 5.90 -10.02 4.42
CA THR A 106 5.19 -9.04 3.61
C THR A 106 5.04 -7.71 4.34
N THR A 107 4.45 -6.73 3.64
CA THR A 107 4.06 -5.44 4.21
C THR A 107 2.80 -5.52 5.07
N VAL A 108 2.14 -6.68 5.18
CA VAL A 108 0.83 -6.88 5.84
C VAL A 108 1.00 -7.37 7.27
N PHE A 109 0.39 -6.69 8.24
CA PHE A 109 0.52 -7.00 9.66
C PHE A 109 -0.74 -7.66 10.25
N LYS A 110 -0.50 -8.67 11.08
CA LYS A 110 -1.51 -9.40 11.86
C LYS A 110 -2.00 -8.57 13.05
N PHE A 111 -3.17 -8.92 13.59
CA PHE A 111 -3.63 -8.43 14.89
C PHE A 111 -2.88 -9.14 16.04
N ALA A 112 -1.58 -8.97 16.10
CA ALA A 112 -0.72 -9.54 17.13
C ALA A 112 0.10 -8.42 17.79
N GLY A 113 0.22 -8.47 19.12
CA GLY A 113 1.03 -7.50 19.84
C GLY A 113 0.45 -6.06 19.87
N LYS A 114 1.22 -5.14 20.46
CA LYS A 114 0.88 -3.71 20.53
C LYS A 114 1.59 -2.89 19.46
N ASP A 115 2.75 -3.32 19.02
CA ASP A 115 3.61 -2.63 18.07
C ASP A 115 3.66 -3.34 16.72
N TYR A 116 4.01 -2.61 15.67
CA TYR A 116 4.25 -3.18 14.34
C TYR A 116 5.68 -3.73 14.27
N VAL A 117 5.86 -4.97 14.66
CA VAL A 117 7.16 -5.64 14.56
C VAL A 117 7.18 -6.65 13.41
N ALA A 118 8.34 -6.87 12.81
CA ALA A 118 8.46 -7.76 11.66
C ALA A 118 7.95 -9.18 11.94
N ALA A 119 8.00 -9.65 13.21
CA ALA A 119 7.46 -10.95 13.61
C ALA A 119 5.94 -11.07 13.41
N ASP A 120 5.21 -9.95 13.48
CA ASP A 120 3.76 -9.89 13.35
C ASP A 120 3.29 -9.70 11.90
N ALA A 121 4.21 -9.55 10.95
CA ALA A 121 3.86 -9.51 9.54
C ALA A 121 3.56 -10.91 9.00
N TYR A 122 2.57 -11.00 8.08
CA TYR A 122 2.36 -12.21 7.31
C TYR A 122 3.56 -12.51 6.42
N THR A 123 3.83 -13.79 6.21
CA THR A 123 4.75 -14.21 5.15
C THR A 123 4.01 -14.32 3.81
N GLY A 124 4.75 -14.21 2.71
CA GLY A 124 4.17 -14.44 1.38
C GLY A 124 3.58 -15.85 1.22
N ALA A 125 4.19 -16.86 1.89
CA ALA A 125 3.67 -18.23 1.91
C ALA A 125 2.33 -18.34 2.64
N GLU A 126 2.16 -17.65 3.79
CA GLU A 126 0.88 -17.61 4.52
C GLU A 126 -0.22 -16.96 3.68
N LEU A 127 0.05 -15.82 3.04
CA LEU A 127 -0.96 -15.15 2.20
C LEU A 127 -1.30 -15.97 0.96
N LYS A 128 -0.30 -16.66 0.38
CA LYS A 128 -0.53 -17.58 -0.72
C LYS A 128 -1.41 -18.76 -0.31
N ASP A 129 -1.16 -19.39 0.85
CA ASP A 129 -1.98 -20.49 1.38
C ASP A 129 -3.44 -20.05 1.60
N LEU A 130 -3.63 -18.86 2.19
CA LEU A 130 -4.96 -18.27 2.38
C LEU A 130 -5.69 -18.10 1.05
N ARG A 131 -5.03 -17.54 0.04
CA ARG A 131 -5.58 -17.40 -1.31
C ARG A 131 -5.94 -18.74 -1.94
N ASP A 132 -5.04 -19.72 -1.86
CA ASP A 132 -5.24 -21.06 -2.43
C ASP A 132 -6.41 -21.79 -1.76
N ARG A 133 -6.78 -21.42 -0.53
CA ARG A 133 -7.96 -21.87 0.21
C ARG A 133 -9.22 -21.03 -0.07
N GLY A 134 -9.15 -20.06 -0.98
CA GLY A 134 -10.27 -19.19 -1.37
C GLY A 134 -10.54 -18.03 -0.41
N ILE A 135 -9.63 -17.74 0.52
CA ILE A 135 -9.75 -16.58 1.41
C ILE A 135 -9.16 -15.37 0.68
N ILE A 136 -10.01 -14.68 -0.06
CA ILE A 136 -9.62 -13.55 -0.91
C ILE A 136 -9.48 -12.26 -0.10
N LYS A 137 -10.48 -11.95 0.70
CA LYS A 137 -10.56 -10.75 1.53
C LYS A 137 -10.25 -11.08 2.98
N MET A 138 -9.36 -10.33 3.59
CA MET A 138 -9.02 -10.54 4.98
C MET A 138 -8.82 -9.21 5.69
N GLN A 139 -9.42 -9.06 6.88
CA GLN A 139 -9.15 -7.94 7.76
C GLN A 139 -7.76 -8.04 8.36
N ILE A 140 -7.03 -6.94 8.34
CA ILE A 140 -5.66 -6.84 8.83
C ILE A 140 -5.51 -5.69 9.81
N ARG A 141 -4.45 -5.69 10.61
CA ARG A 141 -4.13 -4.57 11.49
C ARG A 141 -3.68 -3.34 10.71
N GLY A 142 -2.83 -3.52 9.74
CA GLY A 142 -2.31 -2.47 8.88
C GLY A 142 -1.35 -3.03 7.84
N SER A 143 -0.94 -2.20 6.92
CA SER A 143 -0.03 -2.56 5.82
C SER A 143 0.81 -1.37 5.40
N GLY A 144 1.93 -1.63 4.70
CA GLY A 144 2.50 -0.67 3.78
C GLY A 144 1.48 -0.31 2.69
N LEU A 145 1.52 0.90 2.21
CA LEU A 145 0.54 1.43 1.24
C LEU A 145 1.13 1.60 -0.16
N GLY A 146 2.12 0.79 -0.51
CA GLY A 146 2.72 0.77 -1.84
C GLY A 146 1.78 0.25 -2.94
N CYS A 147 0.70 -0.45 -2.57
CA CYS A 147 -0.43 -0.76 -3.44
C CYS A 147 -1.71 -0.68 -2.61
N ALA A 148 -2.45 0.43 -2.68
CA ALA A 148 -3.61 0.68 -1.84
C ALA A 148 -4.72 1.41 -2.59
N LEU A 149 -5.91 0.81 -2.64
CA LEU A 149 -7.12 1.44 -3.13
C LEU A 149 -7.88 2.05 -1.94
N ILE A 150 -8.10 3.35 -1.97
CA ILE A 150 -8.72 4.12 -0.89
C ILE A 150 -9.89 4.92 -1.45
N HIS A 151 -11.07 4.77 -0.87
CA HIS A 151 -12.23 5.56 -1.24
C HIS A 151 -12.10 7.00 -0.72
N ARG A 152 -12.61 7.97 -1.46
CA ARG A 152 -12.58 9.41 -1.16
C ARG A 152 -13.06 9.73 0.26
N SER A 153 -14.16 9.12 0.68
CA SER A 153 -14.77 9.38 2.01
C SER A 153 -13.83 9.10 3.18
N VAL A 154 -12.80 8.27 3.00
CA VAL A 154 -11.77 8.06 4.02
C VAL A 154 -11.04 9.37 4.32
N PHE A 155 -10.64 10.11 3.28
CA PHE A 155 -10.00 11.41 3.43
C PHE A 155 -10.94 12.49 3.96
N GLU A 156 -12.23 12.43 3.62
CA GLU A 156 -13.25 13.35 4.11
C GLU A 156 -13.51 13.18 5.61
N ARG A 157 -13.46 11.95 6.11
CA ARG A 157 -13.74 11.61 7.52
C ARG A 157 -12.53 11.73 8.43
N MET A 158 -11.33 11.52 7.90
CA MET A 158 -10.10 11.62 8.67
C MET A 158 -9.60 13.06 8.74
N SER A 159 -9.17 13.50 9.93
CA SER A 159 -8.55 14.82 10.06
C SER A 159 -7.17 14.86 9.38
N TYR A 160 -6.81 15.99 8.78
CA TYR A 160 -5.47 16.25 8.27
C TYR A 160 -4.47 16.46 9.42
N PRO A 161 -3.17 16.07 9.30
CA PRO A 161 -2.58 15.31 8.20
C PRO A 161 -3.01 13.84 8.24
N TRP A 162 -3.26 13.27 7.05
CA TRP A 162 -3.62 11.85 6.93
C TRP A 162 -2.41 10.93 7.10
N PHE A 163 -1.24 11.37 6.60
CA PHE A 163 0.02 10.64 6.64
C PHE A 163 1.05 11.42 7.47
N LYS A 164 1.70 10.74 8.41
CA LYS A 164 2.67 11.35 9.30
C LYS A 164 3.63 10.32 9.87
N TRP A 165 4.91 10.62 9.90
CA TRP A 165 5.90 9.88 10.67
C TRP A 165 5.79 10.22 12.15
N ILE A 166 5.75 9.19 13.00
CA ILE A 166 5.78 9.35 14.45
C ILE A 166 7.10 8.80 14.97
N LEU A 167 7.83 9.63 15.68
CA LEU A 167 9.02 9.22 16.45
C LEU A 167 8.66 9.27 17.92
N TYR A 168 8.73 8.11 18.59
CA TYR A 168 8.45 7.98 20.01
C TYR A 168 9.71 8.27 20.86
N GLU A 169 9.53 8.62 22.13
CA GLU A 169 10.63 8.91 23.06
C GLU A 169 11.60 7.73 23.25
N ASN A 170 11.09 6.49 23.17
CA ASN A 170 11.90 5.27 23.20
C ASN A 170 12.68 5.00 21.90
N LYS A 171 12.71 5.95 20.97
CA LYS A 171 13.36 5.88 19.64
C LYS A 171 12.74 4.87 18.67
N SER A 172 11.59 4.26 19.00
CA SER A 172 10.80 3.52 18.01
C SER A 172 10.09 4.50 17.06
N GLN A 173 9.72 4.03 15.87
CA GLN A 173 9.04 4.85 14.87
C GLN A 173 7.79 4.13 14.40
N LEU A 174 6.79 4.92 14.09
CA LEU A 174 5.63 4.48 13.31
C LEU A 174 5.72 5.16 11.94
N SER A 175 5.74 4.37 10.89
CA SER A 175 5.76 4.89 9.52
C SER A 175 4.43 5.57 9.17
N GLU A 176 4.44 6.39 8.14
CA GLU A 176 3.30 7.19 7.73
C GLU A 176 2.13 6.33 7.22
N ASP A 177 2.41 5.19 6.60
CA ASP A 177 1.44 4.20 6.15
C ASP A 177 0.75 3.49 7.32
N LEU A 178 1.51 3.05 8.32
CA LEU A 178 0.97 2.44 9.52
C LEU A 178 0.23 3.45 10.41
N TYR A 179 0.72 4.70 10.46
CA TYR A 179 -0.02 5.81 11.09
C TYR A 179 -1.38 6.01 10.41
N PHE A 180 -1.43 6.01 9.07
CA PHE A 180 -2.69 6.10 8.33
C PHE A 180 -3.63 4.94 8.67
N CYS A 181 -3.13 3.70 8.69
CA CYS A 181 -3.92 2.52 9.02
C CYS A 181 -4.51 2.59 10.44
N GLU A 182 -3.70 2.99 11.44
CA GLU A 182 -4.20 3.13 12.82
C GLU A 182 -5.28 4.21 12.92
N LYS A 183 -5.03 5.35 12.31
CA LYS A 183 -5.97 6.47 12.29
C LYS A 183 -7.28 6.13 11.58
N PHE A 184 -7.22 5.37 10.50
CA PHE A 184 -8.40 4.87 9.79
C PHE A 184 -9.20 3.90 10.69
N ARG A 185 -8.53 2.99 11.38
CA ARG A 185 -9.16 2.06 12.31
C ARG A 185 -9.79 2.75 13.52
N GLU A 186 -9.27 3.89 13.97
CA GLU A 186 -9.87 4.71 15.02
C GLU A 186 -11.26 5.24 14.64
N LEU A 187 -11.58 5.32 13.34
CA LEU A 187 -12.92 5.64 12.85
C LEU A 187 -13.91 4.45 12.97
N GLY A 188 -13.44 3.27 13.35
CA GLY A 188 -14.20 2.03 13.42
C GLY A 188 -14.21 1.21 12.13
N ASP A 189 -13.47 1.63 11.12
CA ASP A 189 -13.44 0.98 9.80
C ASP A 189 -12.28 -0.02 9.69
N PRO A 190 -12.50 -1.20 9.09
CA PRO A 190 -11.47 -2.21 8.92
C PRO A 190 -10.57 -1.91 7.71
N VAL A 191 -9.27 -2.22 7.85
CA VAL A 191 -8.33 -2.33 6.73
C VAL A 191 -8.40 -3.75 6.18
N PHE A 192 -8.53 -3.88 4.86
CA PHE A 192 -8.55 -5.18 4.21
C PHE A 192 -7.33 -5.38 3.30
N VAL A 193 -6.86 -6.62 3.20
CA VAL A 193 -5.95 -7.06 2.16
C VAL A 193 -6.70 -7.95 1.17
N ASP A 194 -6.42 -7.78 -0.13
CA ASP A 194 -6.80 -8.73 -1.16
C ASP A 194 -5.63 -9.67 -1.42
N THR A 195 -5.80 -10.94 -1.11
CA THR A 195 -4.74 -11.96 -1.22
C THR A 195 -4.37 -12.32 -2.67
N ARG A 196 -5.16 -11.86 -3.65
CA ARG A 196 -4.87 -12.01 -5.09
C ARG A 196 -3.86 -10.97 -5.57
N VAL A 197 -3.81 -9.82 -4.91
CA VAL A 197 -2.99 -8.68 -5.34
C VAL A 197 -1.61 -8.76 -4.70
N ALA A 198 -0.79 -9.67 -5.23
CA ALA A 198 0.61 -9.85 -4.85
C ALA A 198 1.50 -9.02 -5.79
N CYS A 199 2.10 -7.96 -5.28
CA CYS A 199 2.95 -7.05 -6.03
C CYS A 199 4.42 -7.48 -6.01
N GLY A 200 5.13 -7.22 -7.09
CA GLY A 200 6.59 -7.27 -7.11
C GLY A 200 7.16 -6.01 -6.47
N HIS A 201 8.27 -6.14 -5.73
CA HIS A 201 8.96 -5.00 -5.14
C HIS A 201 10.34 -4.87 -5.80
N MET A 202 10.54 -3.80 -6.56
CA MET A 202 11.81 -3.51 -7.20
C MET A 202 12.80 -3.05 -6.14
N MET A 203 13.52 -4.02 -5.58
CA MET A 203 14.70 -3.67 -4.81
C MET A 203 15.70 -3.07 -5.79
N ARG A 204 16.20 -1.85 -5.52
CA ARG A 204 17.28 -1.29 -6.31
C ARG A 204 18.28 -2.41 -6.60
N HIS A 205 18.74 -2.53 -7.85
CA HIS A 205 19.93 -3.27 -8.19
C HIS A 205 21.18 -2.62 -7.54
N MET A 206 21.16 -2.55 -6.26
CA MET A 206 22.36 -2.89 -5.54
C MET A 206 22.30 -4.40 -5.49
N ASP A 207 23.28 -5.04 -6.10
CA ASP A 207 23.55 -6.46 -5.89
C ASP A 207 23.64 -6.68 -4.37
N TRP A 208 22.51 -6.95 -3.76
CA TRP A 208 22.48 -7.22 -2.36
C TRP A 208 21.83 -8.58 -2.17
N PRO A 209 22.52 -9.53 -1.60
CA PRO A 209 23.90 -9.37 -1.14
C PRO A 209 24.88 -9.30 -2.30
N TYR A 210 25.90 -8.47 -2.14
CA TYR A 210 27.09 -8.46 -2.98
C TYR A 210 27.56 -9.91 -3.15
N LYS A 211 27.46 -10.45 -4.33
CA LYS A 211 28.12 -11.71 -4.66
C LYS A 211 29.55 -11.33 -4.95
N GLU A 212 30.44 -11.51 -3.97
CA GLU A 212 31.86 -11.63 -4.26
C GLU A 212 32.00 -12.84 -5.19
N GLU A 213 32.47 -12.60 -6.42
CA GLU A 213 32.89 -13.65 -7.35
C GLU A 213 34.14 -14.35 -6.83
#